data_64da8e3db0d5cfab1524d62cd81e082a
#
_entry.id   64da8e3db0d5cfab1524d62cd81e082a
#
_cell.length_a   1.000
_cell.length_b   1.000
_cell.length_c   1.000
_cell.angle_alpha   90.00
_cell.angle_beta   90.00
_cell.angle_gamma   90.00
#
_symmetry.space_group_name_H-M   'P 1'
#
loop_
_entity.id
_entity.type
_entity.pdbx_description
1 polymer ?
#
loop_
_entity_poly.entity_id
_entity_poly.type
_entity_poly.pdbx_seq_one_letter_code
_entity_poly.pdbx_strand_id
1 'polypeptide(L)'
;REHMLKLVKFINERGGHAKVSQLDAPPAEFGSFKEMFESLFQHEVKVSKSINDLVDITLQEKDYATHNFLQWYVSEQIEEEALARNILDKIKLIGDDKGGLYLFDNDVKSLIGAQPGPGVN
;
A
#
# COMPACT_ATOMS: atom_id res chain seq x y z
N ARG A 1 7.28 -0.63 -5.23
CA ARG A 1 8.00 -0.99 -6.46
C ARG A 1 7.56 -2.35 -7.01
N GLU A 2 7.51 -3.38 -6.18
CA GLU A 2 7.12 -4.74 -6.59
C GLU A 2 5.69 -4.82 -7.15
N HIS A 3 4.73 -4.18 -6.50
CA HIS A 3 3.33 -4.09 -6.96
C HIS A 3 3.23 -3.52 -8.37
N MET A 4 3.98 -2.47 -8.67
CA MET A 4 4.02 -1.85 -9.99
C MET A 4 4.64 -2.78 -11.04
N LEU A 5 5.75 -3.44 -10.73
CA LEU A 5 6.42 -4.35 -11.65
C LEU A 5 5.55 -5.57 -12.00
N LYS A 6 4.78 -6.06 -11.03
CA LYS A 6 3.80 -7.13 -11.24
C LYS A 6 2.70 -6.72 -12.22
N LEU A 7 2.17 -5.49 -12.10
CA LEU A 7 1.22 -4.92 -13.06
C LEU A 7 1.81 -4.79 -14.46
N VAL A 8 3.00 -4.22 -14.57
CA VAL A 8 3.71 -4.06 -15.86
C VAL A 8 3.90 -5.41 -16.54
N LYS A 9 4.34 -6.41 -15.79
CA LYS A 9 4.51 -7.77 -16.31
C LYS A 9 3.19 -8.33 -16.82
N PHE A 10 2.13 -8.25 -16.03
CA PHE A 10 0.82 -8.76 -16.42
C PHE A 10 0.28 -8.11 -17.69
N ILE A 11 0.37 -6.77 -17.80
CA ILE A 11 -0.08 -6.03 -19.01
C ILE A 11 0.67 -6.53 -20.25
N ASN A 12 1.99 -6.69 -20.16
CA ASN A 12 2.81 -7.14 -21.27
C ASN A 12 2.51 -8.61 -21.65
N GLU A 13 2.32 -9.49 -20.66
CA GLU A 13 1.93 -10.90 -20.87
C GLU A 13 0.57 -11.04 -21.57
N ARG A 14 -0.34 -10.09 -21.34
CA ARG A 14 -1.66 -10.04 -21.98
C ARG A 14 -1.64 -9.37 -23.37
N GLY A 15 -0.47 -9.05 -23.90
CA GLY A 15 -0.32 -8.44 -25.23
C GLY A 15 -0.52 -6.90 -25.24
N GLY A 16 -0.67 -6.30 -24.06
CA GLY A 16 -0.70 -4.85 -23.91
C GLY A 16 0.69 -4.24 -23.88
N HIS A 17 0.73 -2.93 -23.74
CA HIS A 17 1.98 -2.19 -23.60
C HIS A 17 1.88 -1.26 -22.39
N ALA A 18 2.58 -1.63 -21.31
CA ALA A 18 2.56 -0.83 -20.09
C ALA A 18 3.33 0.48 -20.30
N LYS A 19 2.70 1.59 -19.98
CA LYS A 19 3.33 2.91 -19.97
C LYS A 19 3.41 3.41 -18.55
N VAL A 20 4.61 3.76 -18.11
CA VAL A 20 4.83 4.40 -16.82
C VAL A 20 5.01 5.89 -17.08
N SER A 21 4.05 6.69 -16.63
CA SER A 21 4.14 8.15 -16.67
C SER A 21 5.01 8.67 -15.55
N GLN A 22 5.33 9.95 -15.63
CA GLN A 22 6.05 10.64 -14.57
C GLN A 22 5.27 10.54 -13.25
N LEU A 23 5.97 10.21 -12.18
CA LEU A 23 5.42 10.21 -10.83
C LEU A 23 5.76 11.55 -10.17
N ASP A 24 4.81 12.09 -9.43
CA ASP A 24 5.06 13.25 -8.59
C ASP A 24 6.08 12.91 -7.52
N ALA A 25 6.96 13.87 -7.23
CA ALA A 25 7.90 13.71 -6.13
C ALA A 25 7.13 13.62 -4.80
N PRO A 26 7.53 12.72 -3.90
CA PRO A 26 6.95 12.72 -2.57
C PRO A 26 7.20 14.06 -1.86
N PRO A 27 6.33 14.46 -0.91
CA PRO A 27 6.56 15.66 -0.12
C PRO A 27 7.96 15.63 0.51
N ALA A 28 8.70 16.74 0.38
CA ALA A 28 10.06 16.83 0.91
C ALA A 28 10.09 16.91 2.44
N GLU A 29 9.02 17.39 3.05
CA GLU A 29 8.90 17.59 4.50
C GLU A 29 7.50 17.18 4.99
N PHE A 30 7.48 16.56 6.18
CA PHE A 30 6.27 16.30 6.95
C PHE A 30 6.34 17.11 8.25
N GLY A 31 5.24 17.73 8.69
CA GLY A 31 5.19 18.56 9.88
C GLY A 31 5.45 17.79 11.18
N SER A 32 4.97 16.58 11.28
CA SER A 32 5.18 15.68 12.41
C SER A 32 5.18 14.22 11.99
N PHE A 33 5.66 13.38 12.90
CA PHE A 33 5.65 11.92 12.72
C PHE A 33 4.21 11.39 12.53
N LYS A 34 3.27 11.91 13.31
CA LYS A 34 1.84 11.59 13.20
C LYS A 34 1.28 11.98 11.83
N GLU A 35 1.55 13.19 11.36
CA GLU A 35 1.09 13.66 10.04
C GLU A 35 1.63 12.80 8.89
N MET A 36 2.88 12.37 9.00
CA MET A 36 3.48 11.46 8.03
C MET A 36 2.71 10.14 7.94
N PHE A 37 2.37 9.52 9.07
CA PHE A 37 1.62 8.26 9.08
C PHE A 37 0.14 8.44 8.75
N GLU A 38 -0.47 9.57 9.06
CA GLU A 38 -1.81 9.92 8.57
C GLU A 38 -1.83 10.03 7.04
N SER A 39 -0.84 10.68 6.47
CA SER A 39 -0.68 10.80 5.02
C SER A 39 -0.47 9.42 4.36
N LEU A 40 0.35 8.57 4.97
CA LEU A 40 0.55 7.20 4.52
C LEU A 40 -0.75 6.40 4.52
N PHE A 41 -1.51 6.45 5.59
CA PHE A 41 -2.80 5.77 5.68
C PHE A 41 -3.79 6.24 4.62
N GLN A 42 -3.91 7.56 4.42
CA GLN A 42 -4.76 8.13 3.38
C GLN A 42 -4.30 7.71 1.97
N HIS A 43 -3.00 7.56 1.76
CA HIS A 43 -2.47 7.05 0.51
C HIS A 43 -2.90 5.60 0.27
N GLU A 44 -2.81 4.72 1.27
CA GLU A 44 -3.24 3.32 1.15
C GLU A 44 -4.75 3.22 0.87
N VAL A 45 -5.58 4.04 1.53
CA VAL A 45 -7.03 4.11 1.24
C VAL A 45 -7.29 4.51 -0.21
N LYS A 46 -6.53 5.47 -0.75
CA LYS A 46 -6.61 5.86 -2.16
C LYS A 46 -6.24 4.73 -3.10
N VAL A 47 -5.17 4.01 -2.80
CA VAL A 47 -4.72 2.86 -3.59
C VAL A 47 -5.78 1.76 -3.58
N SER A 48 -6.35 1.44 -2.42
CA SER A 48 -7.44 0.47 -2.31
C SER A 48 -8.64 0.84 -3.16
N LYS A 49 -9.03 2.12 -3.13
CA LYS A 49 -10.12 2.62 -3.98
C LYS A 49 -9.81 2.43 -5.46
N SER A 50 -8.61 2.78 -5.90
CA SER A 50 -8.20 2.62 -7.30
C SER A 50 -8.23 1.16 -7.74
N ILE A 51 -7.82 0.23 -6.87
CA ILE A 51 -7.88 -1.21 -7.14
C ILE A 51 -9.32 -1.69 -7.23
N ASN A 52 -10.21 -1.25 -6.34
CA ASN A 52 -11.63 -1.58 -6.38
C ASN A 52 -12.29 -1.07 -7.67
N ASP A 53 -11.97 0.15 -8.09
CA ASP A 53 -12.46 0.71 -9.36
C ASP A 53 -12.01 -0.13 -10.57
N LEU A 54 -10.76 -0.62 -10.56
CA LEU A 54 -10.26 -1.54 -11.59
C LEU A 54 -11.00 -2.88 -11.56
N VAL A 55 -11.27 -3.44 -10.39
CA VAL A 55 -12.04 -4.69 -10.24
C VAL A 55 -13.44 -4.51 -10.82
N ASP A 56 -14.12 -3.40 -10.55
CA ASP A 56 -15.42 -3.09 -11.13
C ASP A 56 -15.38 -3.05 -12.67
N ILE A 57 -14.38 -2.42 -13.24
CA ILE A 57 -14.19 -2.37 -14.70
C ILE A 57 -14.03 -3.77 -15.27
N THR A 58 -13.25 -4.64 -14.63
CA THR A 58 -13.08 -6.02 -15.11
C THR A 58 -14.37 -6.81 -15.12
N LEU A 59 -15.23 -6.60 -14.13
CA LEU A 59 -16.54 -7.25 -14.07
C LEU A 59 -17.49 -6.71 -15.15
N GLN A 60 -17.50 -5.39 -15.39
CA GLN A 60 -18.30 -4.78 -16.46
C GLN A 60 -17.90 -5.29 -17.85
N GLU A 61 -16.58 -5.41 -18.08
CA GLU A 61 -16.01 -5.90 -19.33
C GLU A 61 -15.99 -7.44 -19.45
N LYS A 62 -16.39 -8.15 -18.42
CA LYS A 62 -16.30 -9.61 -18.32
C LYS A 62 -14.86 -10.14 -18.51
N ASP A 63 -13.87 -9.34 -18.11
CA ASP A 63 -12.48 -9.73 -18.13
C ASP A 63 -12.11 -10.47 -16.82
N TYR A 64 -12.48 -11.72 -16.77
CA TYR A 64 -12.26 -12.55 -15.58
C TYR A 64 -10.79 -12.88 -15.32
N ALA A 65 -9.95 -12.87 -16.35
CA ALA A 65 -8.51 -13.06 -16.17
C ALA A 65 -7.86 -11.91 -15.41
N THR A 66 -8.19 -10.67 -15.76
CA THR A 66 -7.71 -9.49 -15.03
C THR A 66 -8.36 -9.39 -13.66
N HIS A 67 -9.63 -9.72 -13.52
CA HIS A 67 -10.30 -9.82 -12.23
C HIS A 67 -9.53 -10.76 -11.28
N ASN A 68 -9.23 -11.96 -11.73
CA ASN A 68 -8.48 -12.95 -10.93
C ASN A 68 -7.08 -12.42 -10.55
N PHE A 69 -6.39 -11.78 -11.46
CA PHE A 69 -5.09 -11.17 -11.20
C PHE A 69 -5.16 -10.08 -10.11
N LEU A 70 -6.19 -9.23 -10.15
CA LEU A 70 -6.37 -8.13 -9.20
C LEU A 70 -6.75 -8.59 -7.79
N GLN A 71 -7.23 -9.82 -7.60
CA GLN A 71 -7.60 -10.34 -6.27
C GLN A 71 -6.42 -10.34 -5.31
N TRP A 72 -5.21 -10.58 -5.78
CA TRP A 72 -4.00 -10.44 -4.97
C TRP A 72 -3.84 -9.03 -4.42
N TYR A 73 -4.07 -7.99 -5.24
CA TYR A 73 -4.00 -6.60 -4.80
C TYR A 73 -5.09 -6.25 -3.79
N VAL A 74 -6.30 -6.78 -3.96
CA VAL A 74 -7.39 -6.60 -2.99
C VAL A 74 -6.97 -7.14 -1.63
N SER A 75 -6.39 -8.33 -1.57
CA SER A 75 -5.90 -8.94 -0.34
C SER A 75 -4.74 -8.15 0.28
N GLU A 76 -3.75 -7.75 -0.52
CA GLU A 76 -2.62 -6.94 -0.05
C GLU A 76 -3.08 -5.61 0.55
N GLN A 77 -4.05 -4.94 -0.06
CA GLN A 77 -4.54 -3.65 0.45
C GLN A 77 -5.27 -3.77 1.79
N ILE A 78 -5.93 -4.89 2.07
CA ILE A 78 -6.49 -5.16 3.40
C ILE A 78 -5.36 -5.14 4.45
N GLU A 79 -4.25 -5.79 4.17
CA GLU A 79 -3.09 -5.88 5.06
C GLU A 79 -2.38 -4.52 5.19
N GLU A 80 -2.18 -3.80 4.08
CA GLU A 80 -1.53 -2.49 4.07
C GLU A 80 -2.32 -1.44 4.87
N GLU A 81 -3.64 -1.39 4.69
CA GLU A 81 -4.49 -0.50 5.47
C GLU A 81 -4.53 -0.88 6.95
N ALA A 82 -4.58 -2.18 7.27
CA ALA A 82 -4.55 -2.65 8.64
C ALA A 82 -3.25 -2.28 9.34
N LEU A 83 -2.11 -2.45 8.66
CA LEU A 83 -0.79 -2.07 9.18
C LEU A 83 -0.72 -0.56 9.44
N ALA A 84 -1.11 0.27 8.48
CA ALA A 84 -1.10 1.72 8.62
C ALA A 84 -2.03 2.20 9.74
N ARG A 85 -3.20 1.61 9.89
CA ARG A 85 -4.15 1.90 10.98
C ARG A 85 -3.56 1.52 12.34
N ASN A 86 -2.97 0.35 12.47
CA ASN A 86 -2.30 -0.10 13.69
C ASN A 86 -1.21 0.88 14.13
N ILE A 87 -0.39 1.34 13.20
CA ILE A 87 0.67 2.31 13.47
C ILE A 87 0.06 3.63 13.97
N LEU A 88 -0.98 4.14 13.32
CA LEU A 88 -1.67 5.37 13.75
C LEU A 88 -2.30 5.24 15.14
N ASP A 89 -2.92 4.10 15.44
CA ASP A 89 -3.53 3.87 16.74
C ASP A 89 -2.49 3.85 17.85
N LYS A 90 -1.33 3.24 17.61
CA LYS A 90 -0.18 3.27 18.53
C LYS A 90 0.35 4.69 18.75
N ILE A 91 0.50 5.48 17.68
CA ILE A 91 0.92 6.87 17.77
C ILE A 91 -0.05 7.69 18.64
N LYS A 92 -1.36 7.51 18.45
CA LYS A 92 -2.38 8.18 19.24
C LYS A 92 -2.32 7.81 20.73
N LEU A 93 -2.04 6.56 21.05
CA LEU A 93 -1.87 6.09 22.43
C LEU A 93 -0.63 6.67 23.11
N ILE A 94 0.47 6.82 22.38
CA ILE A 94 1.75 7.32 22.88
C ILE A 94 1.67 8.84 23.08
N GLY A 95 0.98 9.58 22.21
CA GLY A 95 0.94 11.03 22.23
C GLY A 95 2.33 11.65 22.08
N ASP A 96 2.66 12.61 22.95
CA ASP A 96 3.93 13.35 22.91
C ASP A 96 5.01 12.79 23.85
N ASP A 97 4.80 11.61 24.44
CA ASP A 97 5.78 10.99 25.33
C ASP A 97 7.03 10.55 24.56
N LYS A 98 8.17 11.16 24.87
CA LYS A 98 9.43 10.90 24.17
C LYS A 98 9.97 9.48 24.37
N GLY A 99 9.74 8.90 25.55
CA GLY A 99 10.12 7.50 25.84
C GLY A 99 9.28 6.53 25.04
N GLY A 100 7.98 6.78 24.98
CA GLY A 100 7.04 6.03 24.17
C GLY A 100 7.34 6.12 22.68
N LEU A 101 7.69 7.29 22.17
CA LEU A 101 8.09 7.49 20.77
C LEU A 101 9.37 6.71 20.39
N TYR A 102 10.34 6.64 21.32
CA TYR A 102 11.54 5.83 21.11
C TYR A 102 11.24 4.34 21.01
N LEU A 103 10.42 3.82 21.92
CA LEU A 103 10.01 2.41 21.90
C LEU A 103 9.18 2.12 20.63
N PHE A 104 8.33 3.05 20.23
CA PHE A 104 7.53 2.94 19.02
C PHE A 104 8.39 2.85 17.75
N ASP A 105 9.46 3.65 17.64
CA ASP A 105 10.38 3.59 16.48
C ASP A 105 11.00 2.20 16.33
N ASN A 106 11.34 1.53 17.43
CA ASN A 106 11.82 0.16 17.41
C ASN A 106 10.73 -0.84 17.02
N ASP A 107 9.51 -0.67 17.50
CA ASP A 107 8.36 -1.52 17.16
C ASP A 107 8.01 -1.42 15.66
N VAL A 108 8.02 -0.22 15.08
CA VAL A 108 7.76 -0.01 13.65
C VAL A 108 8.80 -0.69 12.78
N LYS A 109 10.08 -0.61 13.15
CA LYS A 109 11.15 -1.32 12.44
C LYS A 109 10.93 -2.83 12.45
N SER A 110 10.47 -3.37 13.56
CA SER A 110 10.13 -4.78 13.73
C SER A 110 8.93 -5.18 12.85
N LEU A 111 7.87 -4.37 12.83
CA LEU A 111 6.66 -4.62 12.03
C LEU A 111 6.93 -4.57 10.51
N ILE A 112 7.74 -3.62 10.06
CA ILE A 112 8.11 -3.48 8.65
C ILE A 112 9.06 -4.61 8.22
N GLY A 113 9.97 -5.03 9.10
CA GLY A 113 10.89 -6.15 8.85
C GLY A 113 10.25 -7.54 8.91
N ALA A 114 9.07 -7.66 9.52
CA ALA A 114 8.34 -8.92 9.68
C ALA A 114 7.36 -9.22 8.53
N GLN A 115 7.21 -8.34 7.55
CA GLN A 115 6.42 -8.65 6.36
C GLN A 115 7.10 -9.80 5.61
N PRO A 116 6.42 -10.94 5.39
CA PRO A 116 6.97 -11.98 4.54
C PRO A 116 7.19 -11.38 3.15
N GLY A 117 8.41 -11.48 2.68
CA GLY A 117 8.71 -11.18 1.28
C GLY A 117 7.74 -11.97 0.38
N PRO A 118 7.47 -11.50 -0.86
CA PRO A 118 6.53 -12.15 -1.75
C PRO A 118 6.90 -13.61 -1.88
N GLY A 119 5.95 -14.46 -1.49
CA GLY A 119 6.10 -15.89 -1.61
C GLY A 119 6.50 -16.23 -3.03
N VAL A 120 7.67 -16.84 -3.18
CA VAL A 120 8.15 -17.44 -4.41
C VAL A 120 7.24 -18.64 -4.66
N ASN A 121 6.29 -18.48 -5.54
CA ASN A 121 5.60 -19.58 -6.21
C ASN A 121 5.65 -19.36 -7.70
#